data_284c7b5676a23764f6f406a9165298de
#
_entry.id   284c7b5676a23764f6f406a9165298de
#
_cell.length_a   1.000
_cell.length_b   1.000
_cell.length_c   1.000
_cell.angle_alpha   90.00
_cell.angle_beta   90.00
_cell.angle_gamma   90.00
#
_symmetry.space_group_name_H-M   'P 1'
#
loop_
_entity.id
_entity.type
_entity.pdbx_description
1 polymer ?
#
loop_
_entity_poly.entity_id
_entity_poly.type
_entity_poly.pdbx_seq_one_letter_code
_entity_poly.pdbx_strand_id
1 'polypeptide(L)'
;ALKVAGGAKTGAAEWVALDMDQVQISARVAAAAVGATQFCRPEDLERIAATLYVALTCEDVDNAANTSGRGAVMAVELDDEPTVKYVAAAGKNAPIEIQPNVATGAAGVTGFKGADNLADGPDGKLWIVEDNAFSDIWVLDPQSGDANDDGYPDGMHLFASLKDKPAEGTGIYFGKDPHTLYVNVQHSGTGNDKTMAITRQHKGNNQGNSNTTTAVQGH
;
A
#
# COMPACT_ATOMS: atom_id res chain seq x y z
N ALA A 1 14.93 -3.89 15.64
CA ALA A 1 14.05 -4.82 14.92
C ALA A 1 12.75 -5.00 15.68
N LEU A 2 11.69 -5.38 14.97
CA LEU A 2 10.39 -5.68 15.53
C LEU A 2 10.24 -7.19 15.73
N LYS A 3 9.76 -7.60 16.90
CA LYS A 3 9.53 -9.02 17.20
C LYS A 3 8.14 -9.19 17.79
N VAL A 4 7.28 -9.93 17.09
CA VAL A 4 5.91 -10.24 17.51
C VAL A 4 5.92 -11.43 18.47
N ALA A 5 5.12 -11.38 19.51
CA ALA A 5 5.04 -12.41 20.53
C ALA A 5 4.62 -13.76 19.96
N GLY A 6 5.15 -14.85 20.56
CA GLY A 6 4.75 -16.23 20.25
C GLY A 6 5.10 -16.70 18.82
N GLY A 7 5.92 -15.97 18.07
CA GLY A 7 6.24 -16.30 16.66
C GLY A 7 5.10 -16.04 15.68
N ALA A 8 4.07 -15.31 16.10
CA ALA A 8 2.98 -14.85 15.24
C ALA A 8 3.44 -13.73 14.29
N LYS A 9 2.56 -13.36 13.35
CA LYS A 9 2.77 -12.21 12.44
C LYS A 9 2.09 -10.94 12.95
N THR A 10 1.10 -11.08 13.80
CA THR A 10 0.30 -9.99 14.38
C THR A 10 0.12 -10.17 15.87
N GLY A 11 -0.22 -9.10 16.58
CA GLY A 11 -0.43 -9.06 18.02
C GLY A 11 0.60 -8.20 18.75
N ALA A 12 0.73 -8.41 20.06
CA ALA A 12 1.71 -7.72 20.87
C ALA A 12 3.13 -7.97 20.37
N ALA A 13 3.96 -6.95 20.38
CA ALA A 13 5.32 -7.01 19.88
C ALA A 13 6.30 -6.26 20.81
N GLU A 14 7.58 -6.37 20.51
CA GLU A 14 8.65 -5.65 21.20
C GLU A 14 9.65 -5.08 20.20
N TRP A 15 10.24 -3.95 20.54
CA TRP A 15 11.39 -3.40 19.82
C TRP A 15 12.67 -4.03 20.36
N VAL A 16 13.42 -4.72 19.51
CA VAL A 16 14.66 -5.39 19.87
C VAL A 16 15.84 -4.64 19.28
N ALA A 17 16.82 -4.30 20.13
CA ALA A 17 18.07 -3.68 19.69
C ALA A 17 18.86 -4.62 18.78
N LEU A 18 19.50 -4.04 17.77
CA LEU A 18 20.39 -4.77 16.86
C LEU A 18 21.85 -4.42 17.16
N ASP A 19 22.73 -5.38 16.94
CA ASP A 19 24.17 -5.13 16.86
C ASP A 19 24.48 -4.30 15.60
N MET A 20 24.90 -3.05 15.79
CA MET A 20 25.11 -2.11 14.69
C MET A 20 26.26 -2.50 13.78
N ASP A 21 27.29 -3.21 14.28
CA ASP A 21 28.38 -3.70 13.43
C ASP A 21 27.88 -4.79 12.48
N GLN A 22 26.97 -5.64 12.95
CA GLN A 22 26.33 -6.64 12.10
C GLN A 22 25.32 -6.02 11.10
N VAL A 23 24.60 -4.97 11.51
CA VAL A 23 23.66 -4.25 10.63
C VAL A 23 24.38 -3.66 9.42
N GLN A 24 25.56 -3.10 9.59
CA GLN A 24 26.39 -2.56 8.50
C GLN A 24 26.78 -3.61 7.46
N ILE A 25 26.88 -4.87 7.89
CA ILE A 25 27.19 -6.00 6.99
C ILE A 25 25.92 -6.57 6.38
N SER A 26 24.91 -6.85 7.22
CA SER A 26 23.62 -7.38 6.81
C SER A 26 22.56 -7.18 7.88
N ALA A 27 21.67 -6.20 7.68
CA ALA A 27 20.55 -5.93 8.58
C ALA A 27 19.63 -7.16 8.76
N ARG A 28 19.43 -7.94 7.70
CA ARG A 28 18.61 -9.17 7.75
C ARG A 28 19.20 -10.22 8.69
N VAL A 29 20.53 -10.44 8.63
CA VAL A 29 21.21 -11.40 9.49
C VAL A 29 21.17 -10.92 10.94
N ALA A 30 21.43 -9.63 11.19
CA ALA A 30 21.35 -9.05 12.53
C ALA A 30 19.94 -9.18 13.13
N ALA A 31 18.88 -8.93 12.34
CA ALA A 31 17.51 -9.09 12.77
C ALA A 31 17.16 -10.55 13.08
N ALA A 32 17.58 -11.48 12.23
CA ALA A 32 17.37 -12.92 12.46
C ALA A 32 18.05 -13.41 13.74
N ALA A 33 19.25 -12.92 14.05
CA ALA A 33 20.01 -13.29 15.24
C ALA A 33 19.29 -12.97 16.56
N VAL A 34 18.45 -11.93 16.58
CA VAL A 34 17.63 -11.55 17.74
C VAL A 34 16.20 -12.12 17.69
N GLY A 35 15.91 -12.97 16.70
CA GLY A 35 14.60 -13.59 16.54
C GLY A 35 13.50 -12.61 16.10
N ALA A 36 13.86 -11.57 15.33
CA ALA A 36 12.90 -10.64 14.76
C ALA A 36 11.89 -11.36 13.86
N THR A 37 10.67 -10.87 13.83
CA THR A 37 9.61 -11.43 12.99
C THR A 37 9.93 -11.17 11.51
N GLN A 38 9.91 -12.23 10.72
CA GLN A 38 10.14 -12.15 9.29
C GLN A 38 8.83 -11.89 8.56
N PHE A 39 8.80 -10.84 7.73
CA PHE A 39 7.72 -10.53 6.81
C PHE A 39 8.18 -10.70 5.36
N CYS A 40 7.23 -10.88 4.44
CA CYS A 40 7.54 -11.11 3.03
C CYS A 40 7.67 -9.78 2.28
N ARG A 41 8.89 -9.46 1.83
CA ARG A 41 9.19 -8.24 1.05
C ARG A 41 8.56 -6.98 1.65
N PRO A 42 9.03 -6.48 2.81
CA PRO A 42 8.71 -5.11 3.23
C PRO A 42 9.36 -4.14 2.24
N GLU A 43 8.56 -3.30 1.57
CA GLU A 43 9.05 -2.40 0.52
C GLU A 43 9.01 -0.95 0.98
N ASP A 44 7.90 -0.46 1.47
CA ASP A 44 7.76 0.94 1.87
C ASP A 44 7.19 1.12 3.26
N LEU A 45 7.47 2.28 3.83
CA LEU A 45 7.09 2.67 5.18
C LEU A 45 6.48 4.05 5.16
N GLU A 46 5.25 4.18 5.63
CA GLU A 46 4.59 5.48 5.79
C GLU A 46 4.12 5.66 7.24
N ARG A 47 4.33 6.86 7.79
CA ARG A 47 3.91 7.17 9.15
C ARG A 47 2.76 8.15 9.15
N ILE A 48 1.62 7.74 9.68
CA ILE A 48 0.47 8.61 9.93
C ILE A 48 0.24 8.67 11.45
N ALA A 49 0.39 9.84 12.03
CA ALA A 49 0.31 10.07 13.47
C ALA A 49 1.27 9.17 14.29
N ALA A 50 0.75 8.29 15.14
CA ALA A 50 1.50 7.35 15.97
C ALA A 50 1.58 5.94 15.38
N THR A 51 1.13 5.74 14.15
CA THR A 51 1.11 4.43 13.49
C THR A 51 2.09 4.42 12.32
N LEU A 52 2.88 3.36 12.22
CA LEU A 52 3.74 3.06 11.09
C LEU A 52 3.03 2.02 10.20
N TYR A 53 2.80 2.37 8.95
CA TYR A 53 2.28 1.47 7.93
C TYR A 53 3.43 0.90 7.12
N VAL A 54 3.34 -0.39 6.79
CA VAL A 54 4.38 -1.10 6.03
C VAL A 54 3.74 -1.87 4.88
N ALA A 55 4.16 -1.59 3.67
CA ALA A 55 3.78 -2.37 2.50
C ALA A 55 4.54 -3.69 2.48
N LEU A 56 3.82 -4.79 2.28
CA LEU A 56 4.35 -6.15 2.25
C LEU A 56 3.93 -6.80 0.93
N THR A 57 4.77 -6.73 -0.08
CA THR A 57 4.42 -7.06 -1.47
C THR A 57 4.00 -8.53 -1.66
N CYS A 58 4.55 -9.46 -0.92
CA CYS A 58 4.23 -10.88 -1.07
C CYS A 58 3.64 -11.54 0.17
N GLU A 59 3.26 -10.78 1.19
CA GLU A 59 2.63 -11.34 2.39
C GLU A 59 1.25 -11.91 2.06
N ASP A 60 0.97 -13.12 2.51
CA ASP A 60 -0.33 -13.76 2.40
C ASP A 60 -0.88 -14.03 3.81
N VAL A 61 -1.88 -13.27 4.20
CA VAL A 61 -2.45 -13.32 5.56
C VAL A 61 -3.18 -14.64 5.85
N ASP A 62 -3.62 -15.35 4.82
CA ASP A 62 -4.30 -16.65 4.94
C ASP A 62 -3.35 -17.85 4.79
N ASN A 63 -2.09 -17.59 4.37
CA ASN A 63 -1.13 -18.65 4.09
C ASN A 63 0.23 -18.34 4.70
N ALA A 64 0.52 -18.92 5.85
CA ALA A 64 1.79 -18.71 6.54
C ALA A 64 3.04 -19.08 5.71
N ALA A 65 2.89 -19.88 4.65
CA ALA A 65 3.97 -20.20 3.73
C ALA A 65 4.26 -19.10 2.69
N ASN A 66 3.43 -18.06 2.63
CA ASN A 66 3.56 -16.93 1.69
C ASN A 66 3.76 -17.35 0.22
N THR A 67 2.99 -18.34 -0.23
CA THR A 67 3.14 -18.93 -1.57
C THR A 67 2.25 -18.28 -2.63
N SER A 68 1.26 -17.49 -2.22
CA SER A 68 0.32 -16.86 -3.16
C SER A 68 0.74 -15.48 -3.64
N GLY A 69 1.64 -14.81 -2.90
CA GLY A 69 2.17 -13.49 -3.27
C GLY A 69 1.08 -12.42 -3.44
N ARG A 70 0.04 -12.42 -2.58
CA ARG A 70 -1.07 -11.48 -2.68
C ARG A 70 -0.76 -10.09 -2.15
N GLY A 71 0.12 -10.00 -1.15
CA GLY A 71 0.46 -8.75 -0.52
C GLY A 71 -0.53 -8.29 0.56
N ALA A 72 -0.02 -7.47 1.47
CA ALA A 72 -0.76 -6.88 2.56
C ALA A 72 -0.17 -5.53 2.97
N VAL A 73 -0.91 -4.75 3.75
CA VAL A 73 -0.35 -3.62 4.50
C VAL A 73 -0.49 -3.92 6.00
N MET A 74 0.61 -3.77 6.69
CA MET A 74 0.72 -3.93 8.13
C MET A 74 0.73 -2.56 8.80
N ALA A 75 0.10 -2.44 9.97
CA ALA A 75 0.21 -1.30 10.87
C ALA A 75 0.93 -1.71 12.15
N VAL A 76 1.83 -0.84 12.62
CA VAL A 76 2.55 -0.97 13.89
C VAL A 76 2.30 0.29 14.71
N GLU A 77 1.69 0.16 15.87
CA GLU A 77 1.55 1.28 16.80
C GLU A 77 2.92 1.62 17.40
N LEU A 78 3.30 2.92 17.31
CA LEU A 78 4.62 3.41 17.73
C LEU A 78 4.59 3.83 19.21
N ASP A 79 4.51 2.87 20.11
CA ASP A 79 4.58 3.02 21.54
C ASP A 79 5.61 2.07 22.17
N ASP A 80 5.70 2.08 23.50
CA ASP A 80 6.63 1.22 24.23
C ASP A 80 6.26 -0.27 24.16
N GLU A 81 4.98 -0.56 23.99
CA GLU A 81 4.41 -1.91 23.82
C GLU A 81 3.70 -2.00 22.47
N PRO A 82 4.45 -2.06 21.36
CA PRO A 82 3.88 -1.98 20.03
C PRO A 82 2.92 -3.15 19.75
N THR A 83 1.84 -2.82 19.04
CA THR A 83 0.90 -3.82 18.51
C THR A 83 0.99 -3.84 17.00
N VAL A 84 0.99 -5.04 16.45
CA VAL A 84 1.04 -5.30 15.00
C VAL A 84 -0.27 -5.86 14.53
N LYS A 85 -0.84 -5.29 13.46
CA LYS A 85 -2.03 -5.82 12.79
C LYS A 85 -1.93 -5.63 11.28
N TYR A 86 -2.62 -6.46 10.51
CA TYR A 86 -2.85 -6.15 9.10
C TYR A 86 -4.03 -5.19 8.98
N VAL A 87 -3.92 -4.22 8.07
CA VAL A 87 -4.96 -3.22 7.82
C VAL A 87 -5.49 -3.23 6.39
N ALA A 88 -4.77 -3.88 5.48
CA ALA A 88 -5.25 -4.17 4.14
C ALA A 88 -4.74 -5.53 3.68
N ALA A 89 -5.62 -6.34 3.12
CA ALA A 89 -5.26 -7.61 2.51
C ALA A 89 -6.32 -8.08 1.52
N ALA A 90 -5.90 -8.79 0.47
CA ALA A 90 -6.80 -9.39 -0.51
C ALA A 90 -7.70 -10.44 0.13
N GLY A 91 -8.99 -10.36 -0.15
CA GLY A 91 -10.00 -11.27 0.41
C GLY A 91 -10.45 -10.95 1.83
N LYS A 92 -9.95 -9.84 2.41
CA LYS A 92 -10.39 -9.26 3.68
C LYS A 92 -11.16 -7.98 3.38
N ASN A 93 -10.58 -6.82 3.59
CA ASN A 93 -11.19 -5.54 3.24
C ASN A 93 -10.92 -5.07 1.81
N ALA A 94 -10.10 -5.80 1.05
CA ALA A 94 -9.84 -5.54 -0.36
C ALA A 94 -10.23 -6.75 -1.22
N PRO A 95 -10.80 -6.55 -2.41
CA PRO A 95 -11.23 -7.65 -3.27
C PRO A 95 -10.02 -8.44 -3.80
N ILE A 96 -10.17 -9.77 -3.94
CA ILE A 96 -9.18 -10.63 -4.60
C ILE A 96 -9.20 -10.37 -6.12
N GLU A 97 -10.39 -10.15 -6.66
CA GLU A 97 -10.59 -9.96 -8.08
C GLU A 97 -11.71 -8.93 -8.30
N ILE A 98 -11.45 -7.96 -9.16
CA ILE A 98 -12.46 -6.97 -9.54
C ILE A 98 -12.92 -7.31 -10.95
N GLN A 99 -14.23 -7.35 -11.14
CA GLN A 99 -14.83 -7.49 -12.47
C GLN A 99 -14.36 -6.36 -13.39
N PRO A 100 -14.02 -6.63 -14.65
CA PRO A 100 -13.58 -5.61 -15.58
C PRO A 100 -14.53 -4.44 -15.60
N ASN A 101 -14.02 -3.22 -15.47
CA ASN A 101 -14.84 -2.04 -15.65
C ASN A 101 -15.20 -1.90 -17.14
N VAL A 102 -16.40 -2.31 -17.50
CA VAL A 102 -16.90 -2.30 -18.88
C VAL A 102 -16.86 -0.88 -19.47
N ALA A 103 -17.01 0.17 -18.66
CA ALA A 103 -16.99 1.55 -19.10
C ALA A 103 -15.60 2.03 -19.52
N THR A 104 -14.54 1.49 -18.94
CA THR A 104 -13.15 1.89 -19.24
C THR A 104 -12.45 0.96 -20.21
N GLY A 105 -13.03 -0.22 -20.50
CA GLY A 105 -12.39 -1.26 -21.31
C GLY A 105 -11.12 -1.82 -20.67
N ALA A 106 -10.89 -1.55 -19.39
CA ALA A 106 -9.80 -2.14 -18.63
C ALA A 106 -10.13 -3.60 -18.36
N ALA A 107 -9.65 -4.47 -19.21
CA ALA A 107 -9.70 -5.91 -18.96
C ALA A 107 -8.63 -6.22 -17.91
N GLY A 108 -9.03 -6.76 -16.77
CA GLY A 108 -8.12 -7.43 -15.87
C GLY A 108 -7.61 -6.64 -14.67
N VAL A 109 -8.44 -5.82 -14.04
CA VAL A 109 -8.17 -5.39 -12.66
C VAL A 109 -8.15 -6.64 -11.78
N THR A 110 -7.00 -6.98 -11.25
CA THR A 110 -6.78 -8.27 -10.57
C THR A 110 -7.17 -8.25 -9.09
N GLY A 111 -7.74 -7.14 -8.60
CA GLY A 111 -7.95 -6.93 -7.18
C GLY A 111 -6.68 -6.52 -6.46
N PHE A 112 -6.72 -6.41 -5.13
CA PHE A 112 -5.58 -5.98 -4.33
C PHE A 112 -4.47 -7.03 -4.37
N LYS A 113 -3.31 -6.62 -4.84
CA LYS A 113 -2.15 -7.51 -4.96
C LYS A 113 -0.84 -6.73 -4.98
N GLY A 114 0.15 -7.20 -4.22
CA GLY A 114 1.50 -6.66 -4.34
C GLY A 114 1.62 -5.22 -3.86
N ALA A 115 1.11 -4.91 -2.66
CA ALA A 115 1.31 -3.58 -2.05
C ALA A 115 2.80 -3.22 -2.05
N ASP A 116 3.16 -2.05 -2.60
CA ASP A 116 4.54 -1.64 -2.80
C ASP A 116 4.83 -0.29 -2.13
N ASN A 117 4.37 0.82 -2.69
CA ASN A 117 4.61 2.13 -2.12
C ASN A 117 3.37 2.72 -1.45
N LEU A 118 3.63 3.51 -0.41
CA LEU A 118 2.62 4.13 0.44
C LEU A 118 2.75 5.65 0.42
N ALA A 119 1.64 6.34 0.68
CA ALA A 119 1.65 7.78 0.93
C ALA A 119 0.60 8.17 1.96
N ASP A 120 0.95 9.13 2.85
CA ASP A 120 0.00 9.85 3.68
C ASP A 120 -0.81 10.82 2.81
N GLY A 121 -2.09 10.61 2.72
CA GLY A 121 -3.00 11.50 2.02
C GLY A 121 -3.36 12.73 2.86
N PRO A 122 -3.76 13.84 2.22
CA PRO A 122 -4.05 15.11 2.91
C PRO A 122 -5.22 15.04 3.90
N ASP A 123 -5.99 13.97 3.84
CA ASP A 123 -7.14 13.67 4.70
C ASP A 123 -6.87 12.56 5.72
N GLY A 124 -5.59 12.20 5.93
CA GLY A 124 -5.16 11.15 6.86
C GLY A 124 -5.46 9.73 6.38
N LYS A 125 -5.76 9.58 5.10
CA LYS A 125 -5.94 8.27 4.47
C LYS A 125 -4.63 7.75 3.92
N LEU A 126 -4.46 6.45 3.98
CA LEU A 126 -3.33 5.77 3.40
C LEU A 126 -3.58 5.48 1.91
N TRP A 127 -2.68 5.93 1.06
CA TRP A 127 -2.67 5.64 -0.36
C TRP A 127 -1.66 4.55 -0.65
N ILE A 128 -2.01 3.59 -1.48
CA ILE A 128 -1.24 2.39 -1.74
C ILE A 128 -1.16 2.18 -3.24
N VAL A 129 0.04 1.98 -3.76
CA VAL A 129 0.25 1.57 -5.16
C VAL A 129 0.81 0.15 -5.20
N GLU A 130 0.44 -0.60 -6.22
CA GLU A 130 0.80 -1.99 -6.38
C GLU A 130 2.00 -2.20 -7.31
N ASP A 131 2.88 -3.18 -6.95
CA ASP A 131 3.96 -3.71 -7.79
C ASP A 131 3.43 -4.91 -8.60
N ASN A 132 2.66 -4.63 -9.64
CA ASN A 132 2.22 -5.66 -10.58
C ASN A 132 1.66 -5.07 -11.87
N ALA A 133 1.49 -5.91 -12.90
CA ALA A 133 0.87 -5.53 -14.17
C ALA A 133 -0.58 -5.05 -13.96
N PHE A 134 -0.96 -3.97 -14.61
CA PHE A 134 -2.19 -3.18 -14.38
C PHE A 134 -2.25 -2.54 -12.99
N SER A 135 -1.11 -2.22 -12.43
CA SER A 135 -0.99 -1.63 -11.11
C SER A 135 -2.15 -0.72 -10.73
N ASP A 136 -2.72 -1.03 -9.60
CA ASP A 136 -3.85 -0.30 -9.03
C ASP A 136 -3.37 0.69 -7.97
N ILE A 137 -4.12 1.77 -7.81
CA ILE A 137 -3.96 2.72 -6.71
C ILE A 137 -5.16 2.58 -5.80
N TRP A 138 -4.91 2.25 -4.56
CA TRP A 138 -5.92 2.05 -3.53
C TRP A 138 -5.89 3.16 -2.50
N VAL A 139 -7.02 3.38 -1.85
CA VAL A 139 -7.15 4.29 -0.71
C VAL A 139 -7.77 3.54 0.45
N LEU A 140 -7.11 3.60 1.59
CA LEU A 140 -7.58 3.05 2.84
C LEU A 140 -7.82 4.18 3.84
N ASP A 141 -9.02 4.23 4.41
CA ASP A 141 -9.29 5.01 5.61
C ASP A 141 -9.05 4.12 6.84
N PRO A 142 -7.92 4.26 7.51
CA PRO A 142 -7.58 3.39 8.65
C PRO A 142 -8.45 3.65 9.88
N GLN A 143 -9.25 4.71 9.88
CA GLN A 143 -10.18 5.08 10.95
C GLN A 143 -11.65 4.75 10.63
N SER A 144 -11.92 4.06 9.53
CA SER A 144 -13.29 3.82 9.05
C SER A 144 -14.12 2.86 9.92
N GLY A 145 -13.50 2.23 10.91
CA GLY A 145 -14.16 1.19 11.70
C GLY A 145 -14.12 -0.18 11.01
N ASP A 146 -14.69 -1.16 11.69
CA ASP A 146 -14.75 -2.56 11.29
C ASP A 146 -16.16 -3.06 11.65
N ALA A 147 -17.11 -2.84 10.75
CA ALA A 147 -18.53 -3.13 11.00
C ALA A 147 -18.87 -4.61 10.85
N ASN A 148 -18.03 -5.36 10.15
CA ASN A 148 -18.19 -6.80 9.92
C ASN A 148 -17.39 -7.65 10.92
N ASP A 149 -16.60 -7.02 11.82
CA ASP A 149 -15.80 -7.65 12.88
C ASP A 149 -14.77 -8.67 12.33
N ASP A 150 -14.17 -8.35 11.16
CA ASP A 150 -13.16 -9.21 10.54
C ASP A 150 -11.71 -8.80 10.90
N GLY A 151 -11.55 -7.74 11.67
CA GLY A 151 -10.27 -7.20 12.13
C GLY A 151 -9.63 -6.21 11.16
N TYR A 152 -10.33 -5.81 10.09
CA TYR A 152 -9.85 -4.88 9.09
C TYR A 152 -10.75 -3.64 8.99
N PRO A 153 -10.18 -2.44 8.71
CA PRO A 153 -10.99 -1.26 8.43
C PRO A 153 -11.83 -1.42 7.16
N ASP A 154 -13.10 -1.01 7.19
CA ASP A 154 -14.02 -1.11 6.04
C ASP A 154 -13.74 -0.10 4.92
N GLY A 155 -12.92 0.92 5.17
CA GLY A 155 -12.70 2.07 4.28
C GLY A 155 -11.72 1.86 3.13
N MET A 156 -11.56 0.63 2.63
CA MET A 156 -10.68 0.30 1.50
C MET A 156 -11.42 0.38 0.17
N HIS A 157 -10.87 1.13 -0.80
CA HIS A 157 -11.46 1.24 -2.13
C HIS A 157 -10.44 1.52 -3.22
N LEU A 158 -10.77 1.08 -4.45
CA LEU A 158 -9.97 1.35 -5.64
C LEU A 158 -10.15 2.81 -6.07
N PHE A 159 -9.04 3.53 -6.23
CA PHE A 159 -9.04 4.90 -6.76
C PHE A 159 -8.81 4.92 -8.28
N ALA A 160 -7.80 4.23 -8.77
CA ALA A 160 -7.44 4.20 -10.20
C ALA A 160 -6.66 2.93 -10.55
N SER A 161 -6.62 2.62 -11.85
CA SER A 161 -5.82 1.54 -12.41
C SER A 161 -4.99 2.05 -13.58
N LEU A 162 -3.75 1.57 -13.73
CA LEU A 162 -2.96 1.84 -14.91
C LEU A 162 -3.53 1.07 -16.11
N LYS A 163 -3.63 1.77 -17.25
CA LYS A 163 -4.10 1.15 -18.49
C LYS A 163 -3.01 0.38 -19.25
N ASP A 164 -1.76 0.76 -19.04
CA ASP A 164 -0.61 0.13 -19.69
C ASP A 164 -0.31 -1.21 -19.00
N LYS A 165 -0.65 -2.30 -19.66
CA LYS A 165 -0.63 -3.64 -19.09
C LYS A 165 0.69 -4.08 -18.43
N PRO A 166 1.86 -3.84 -19.04
CA PRO A 166 3.12 -4.22 -18.39
C PRO A 166 3.62 -3.21 -17.39
N ALA A 167 3.00 -2.01 -17.31
CA ALA A 167 3.47 -0.95 -16.45
C ALA A 167 3.11 -1.21 -14.99
N GLU A 168 4.04 -0.87 -14.13
CA GLU A 168 3.91 -0.90 -12.68
C GLU A 168 3.84 0.52 -12.15
N GLY A 169 2.97 0.75 -11.17
CA GLY A 169 3.03 1.94 -10.34
C GLY A 169 4.16 1.79 -9.33
N THR A 170 4.85 2.89 -9.05
CA THR A 170 5.88 2.95 -8.01
C THR A 170 5.96 4.38 -7.48
N GLY A 171 6.59 4.60 -6.34
CA GLY A 171 6.77 5.94 -5.77
C GLY A 171 5.53 6.82 -5.87
N ILE A 172 4.70 6.82 -4.84
CA ILE A 172 3.47 7.60 -4.74
C ILE A 172 3.64 8.66 -3.66
N TYR A 173 3.20 9.90 -3.89
CA TYR A 173 3.21 10.93 -2.85
C TYR A 173 2.32 12.12 -3.17
N PHE A 174 1.93 12.85 -2.13
CA PHE A 174 1.32 14.18 -2.25
C PHE A 174 2.40 15.24 -2.09
N GLY A 175 2.45 16.17 -3.03
CA GLY A 175 3.38 17.30 -2.98
C GLY A 175 2.93 18.37 -1.99
N LYS A 176 3.57 19.55 -2.09
CA LYS A 176 3.18 20.73 -1.31
C LYS A 176 1.73 21.17 -1.57
N ASP A 177 1.22 20.92 -2.77
CA ASP A 177 -0.20 21.02 -3.09
C ASP A 177 -0.92 19.72 -2.70
N PRO A 178 -1.77 19.72 -1.67
CA PRO A 178 -2.45 18.52 -1.20
C PRO A 178 -3.52 18.00 -2.18
N HIS A 179 -3.80 18.74 -3.26
CA HIS A 179 -4.77 18.35 -4.28
C HIS A 179 -4.12 17.64 -5.47
N THR A 180 -2.80 17.48 -5.46
CA THR A 180 -2.07 16.82 -6.55
C THR A 180 -1.34 15.59 -6.01
N LEU A 181 -1.75 14.43 -6.51
CA LEU A 181 -1.10 13.14 -6.30
C LEU A 181 -0.07 12.92 -7.41
N TYR A 182 1.15 12.60 -7.05
CA TYR A 182 2.20 12.19 -7.97
C TYR A 182 2.41 10.69 -7.88
N VAL A 183 2.49 10.02 -9.04
CA VAL A 183 2.73 8.58 -9.17
C VAL A 183 3.77 8.34 -10.24
N ASN A 184 4.80 7.59 -9.92
CA ASN A 184 5.75 7.11 -10.92
C ASN A 184 5.22 5.84 -11.59
N VAL A 185 5.50 5.71 -12.86
CA VAL A 185 5.17 4.54 -13.69
C VAL A 185 6.44 4.02 -14.29
N GLN A 186 6.76 2.75 -14.01
CA GLN A 186 7.92 2.05 -14.57
C GLN A 186 7.48 0.85 -15.41
N HIS A 187 8.41 0.29 -16.18
CA HIS A 187 8.19 -0.88 -17.02
C HIS A 187 7.07 -0.71 -18.05
N SER A 188 6.83 0.52 -18.52
CA SER A 188 5.85 0.79 -19.56
C SER A 188 6.12 -0.05 -20.81
N GLY A 189 5.09 -0.71 -21.35
CA GLY A 189 5.18 -1.50 -22.57
C GLY A 189 5.56 -0.71 -23.82
N THR A 190 5.50 0.61 -23.75
CA THR A 190 5.93 1.53 -24.79
C THR A 190 7.35 2.07 -24.56
N GLY A 191 8.02 1.67 -23.47
CA GLY A 191 9.33 2.19 -23.09
C GLY A 191 9.30 3.62 -22.56
N ASN A 192 8.14 4.16 -22.23
CA ASN A 192 7.93 5.52 -21.74
C ASN A 192 7.59 5.51 -20.24
N ASP A 193 8.58 5.25 -19.42
CA ASP A 193 8.46 5.44 -17.99
C ASP A 193 8.26 6.93 -17.68
N LYS A 194 7.41 7.23 -16.71
CA LYS A 194 6.99 8.62 -16.46
C LYS A 194 6.54 8.85 -15.02
N THR A 195 6.55 10.12 -14.62
CA THR A 195 5.81 10.58 -13.46
C THR A 195 4.50 11.19 -13.92
N MET A 196 3.40 10.78 -13.32
CA MET A 196 2.07 11.36 -13.53
C MET A 196 1.73 12.30 -12.38
N ALA A 197 1.07 13.41 -12.70
CA ALA A 197 0.42 14.27 -11.73
C ALA A 197 -1.10 14.15 -11.91
N ILE A 198 -1.81 13.75 -10.88
CA ILE A 198 -3.26 13.60 -10.86
C ILE A 198 -3.82 14.70 -9.96
N THR A 199 -4.44 15.71 -10.55
CA THR A 199 -4.95 16.87 -9.81
C THR A 199 -6.46 16.83 -9.69
N ARG A 200 -6.97 17.02 -8.48
CA ARG A 200 -8.40 17.21 -8.26
C ARG A 200 -8.84 18.58 -8.76
N GLN A 201 -9.71 18.59 -9.75
CA GLN A 201 -10.32 19.85 -10.17
C GLN A 201 -11.34 20.34 -9.14
N HIS A 202 -11.18 21.55 -8.62
CA HIS A 202 -12.24 22.23 -7.90
C HIS A 202 -13.38 22.54 -8.88
N LYS A 203 -14.56 22.02 -8.64
CA LYS A 203 -15.75 22.51 -9.31
C LYS A 203 -15.95 23.97 -8.86
N GLY A 204 -15.55 24.92 -9.69
CA GLY A 204 -16.09 26.28 -9.57
C GLY A 204 -17.61 26.20 -9.59
N ASN A 205 -18.29 27.11 -8.88
CA ASN A 205 -19.73 27.17 -8.66
C ASN A 205 -20.58 27.33 -9.95
N ASN A 206 -20.20 26.70 -11.07
CA ASN A 206 -21.01 26.61 -12.27
C ASN A 206 -21.58 25.20 -12.39
N GLN A 207 -22.88 25.13 -12.26
CA GLN A 207 -23.70 23.94 -12.47
C GLN A 207 -23.44 23.34 -13.86
N GLY A 208 -22.63 22.29 -13.89
CA GLY A 208 -22.33 21.51 -15.09
C GLY A 208 -21.63 20.21 -14.71
N ASN A 209 -22.39 19.15 -14.82
CA ASN A 209 -22.03 17.79 -14.43
C ASN A 209 -20.92 17.24 -15.35
N SER A 210 -19.67 17.11 -14.86
CA SER A 210 -18.72 16.13 -15.38
C SER A 210 -17.54 15.98 -14.42
N ASN A 211 -17.38 14.78 -13.86
CA ASN A 211 -16.14 14.37 -13.22
C ASN A 211 -15.13 14.07 -14.34
N THR A 212 -14.26 14.99 -14.64
CA THR A 212 -13.18 14.76 -15.57
C THR A 212 -11.87 14.79 -14.80
N THR A 213 -11.22 13.64 -14.67
CA THR A 213 -9.85 13.54 -14.20
C THR A 213 -8.95 13.77 -15.41
N THR A 214 -8.19 14.86 -15.40
CA THR A 214 -7.23 15.16 -16.48
C THR A 214 -5.84 14.76 -15.99
N ALA A 215 -5.26 13.76 -16.62
CA ALA A 215 -3.84 13.43 -16.46
C ALA A 215 -3.02 14.37 -17.35
N VAL A 216 -2.10 15.15 -16.78
CA VAL A 216 -1.15 15.97 -17.52
C VAL A 216 0.17 15.19 -17.61
N GLN A 217 0.61 14.92 -18.84
CA GLN A 217 1.94 14.35 -19.08
C GLN A 217 3.00 15.43 -18.86
N GLY A 218 3.94 15.17 -17.96
CA GLY A 218 5.20 15.91 -17.90
C GLY A 218 6.17 15.41 -18.96
N HIS A 219 6.90 16.32 -19.58
CA HIS A 219 8.01 16.04 -20.51
C HIS A 219 9.28 15.77 -19.73
#